data_8b985670e3d1eb5fd82311bfffa1f6bc
#
_entry.id   8b985670e3d1eb5fd82311bfffa1f6bc
#
_cell.length_a   1.000
_cell.length_b   1.000
_cell.length_c   1.000
_cell.angle_alpha   90.00
_cell.angle_beta   90.00
_cell.angle_gamma   90.00
#
_symmetry.space_group_name_H-M   'P 1'
#
loop_
_entity.id
_entity.type
_entity.pdbx_description
1 polymer ?
#
loop_
_entity_poly.entity_id
_entity_poly.type
_entity_poly.pdbx_seq_one_letter_code
_entity_poly.pdbx_strand_id
1 'polypeptide(L)'
;MISISKKDPFIILLDLDHTIQGNIQPQLDEYNFISYLNDKTGNKFKQNRDQLKRDFMKGLLRPHFRTFINKMRSRFPNVEFFVYTASDDDWAKYIIKIVEEASSIRFNKRIFSRSDCIFDSKQGNFMKSINKLKPELFRILKSKYKLPNIDHIQNVTLIDNNYVLYDNESHLLSKCPSYTSTIRVDMLRSLPISFIENNIELISMYILKYHEKNIHSLYKKIYDKSIYHDILHDN
;
A
#
# COMPACT_ATOMS: atom_id res chain seq x y z
N MET A 1 21.00 14.13 -22.86
CA MET A 1 20.08 13.00 -23.12
C MET A 1 20.83 11.72 -22.77
N ILE A 2 20.38 10.98 -21.77
CA ILE A 2 20.95 9.67 -21.44
C ILE A 2 20.50 8.70 -22.54
N SER A 3 21.46 8.18 -23.32
CA SER A 3 21.21 7.14 -24.32
C SER A 3 20.91 5.84 -23.55
N ILE A 4 19.63 5.53 -23.36
CA ILE A 4 19.22 4.24 -22.77
C ILE A 4 19.52 3.17 -23.81
N SER A 5 20.51 2.31 -23.53
CA SER A 5 20.78 1.12 -24.35
C SER A 5 19.47 0.30 -24.44
N LYS A 6 19.05 -0.05 -25.66
CA LYS A 6 17.86 -0.88 -25.89
C LYS A 6 17.97 -2.29 -25.26
N LYS A 7 19.15 -2.67 -24.77
CA LYS A 7 19.43 -3.99 -24.18
C LYS A 7 19.30 -4.03 -22.66
N ASP A 8 19.60 -2.90 -21.98
CA ASP A 8 19.58 -2.85 -20.52
C ASP A 8 18.17 -2.52 -19.97
N PRO A 9 17.78 -3.05 -18.82
CA PRO A 9 16.47 -2.74 -18.25
C PRO A 9 16.38 -1.28 -17.83
N PHE A 10 15.24 -0.65 -18.06
CA PHE A 10 14.86 0.61 -17.44
C PHE A 10 13.97 0.31 -16.25
N ILE A 11 14.46 0.57 -15.04
CA ILE A 11 13.81 0.17 -13.79
C ILE A 11 13.13 1.37 -13.17
N ILE A 12 11.84 1.26 -12.95
CA ILE A 12 11.03 2.25 -12.22
C ILE A 12 10.59 1.60 -10.90
N LEU A 13 11.14 2.13 -9.81
CA LEU A 13 10.68 1.84 -8.45
C LEU A 13 9.55 2.82 -8.14
N LEU A 14 8.45 2.33 -7.60
CA LEU A 14 7.28 3.13 -7.28
C LEU A 14 6.99 3.03 -5.78
N ASP A 15 6.92 4.17 -5.11
CA ASP A 15 6.37 4.21 -3.77
C ASP A 15 4.84 3.99 -3.79
N LEU A 16 4.26 3.63 -2.66
CA LEU A 16 2.84 3.37 -2.51
C LEU A 16 2.08 4.59 -1.99
N ASP A 17 2.35 4.95 -0.74
CA ASP A 17 1.54 5.89 0.02
C ASP A 17 1.71 7.31 -0.53
N HIS A 18 0.60 7.96 -0.88
CA HIS A 18 0.57 9.27 -1.52
C HIS A 18 1.27 9.34 -2.89
N THR A 19 1.77 8.22 -3.41
CA THR A 19 2.40 8.09 -4.74
C THR A 19 1.51 7.32 -5.72
N ILE A 20 1.27 6.04 -5.52
CA ILE A 20 0.31 5.24 -6.30
C ILE A 20 -1.10 5.39 -5.75
N GLN A 21 -1.23 5.45 -4.44
CA GLN A 21 -2.49 5.52 -3.71
C GLN A 21 -2.58 6.78 -2.84
N GLY A 22 -3.82 7.16 -2.52
CA GLY A 22 -4.11 8.25 -1.60
C GLY A 22 -3.85 7.88 -0.13
N ASN A 23 -4.49 8.61 0.78
CA ASN A 23 -4.43 8.31 2.20
C ASN A 23 -5.26 7.05 2.50
N ILE A 24 -4.58 5.94 2.74
CA ILE A 24 -5.14 4.62 3.00
C ILE A 24 -5.28 4.33 4.50
N GLN A 25 -5.01 5.30 5.37
CA GLN A 25 -5.07 5.09 6.81
C GLN A 25 -6.40 4.47 7.31
N PRO A 26 -7.58 4.91 6.83
CA PRO A 26 -8.84 4.28 7.25
C PRO A 26 -8.93 2.79 6.91
N GLN A 27 -8.37 2.36 5.79
CA GLN A 27 -8.34 0.95 5.37
C GLN A 27 -7.32 0.15 6.16
N LEU A 28 -6.19 0.74 6.51
CA LEU A 28 -5.19 0.14 7.39
C LEU A 28 -5.73 -0.01 8.81
N ASP A 29 -6.45 0.97 9.32
CA ASP A 29 -7.09 0.92 10.63
C ASP A 29 -8.11 -0.24 10.71
N GLU A 30 -8.95 -0.42 9.66
CA GLU A 30 -9.84 -1.58 9.56
C GLU A 30 -9.04 -2.89 9.55
N TYR A 31 -7.96 -2.98 8.77
CA TYR A 31 -7.11 -4.17 8.71
C TYR A 31 -6.51 -4.52 10.08
N ASN A 32 -5.95 -3.55 10.77
CA ASN A 32 -5.35 -3.73 12.09
C ASN A 32 -6.41 -4.13 13.13
N PHE A 33 -7.59 -3.52 13.07
CA PHE A 33 -8.72 -3.85 13.94
C PHE A 33 -9.18 -5.31 13.75
N ILE A 34 -9.37 -5.75 12.52
CA ILE A 34 -9.73 -7.14 12.22
C ILE A 34 -8.64 -8.11 12.70
N SER A 35 -7.37 -7.78 12.52
CA SER A 35 -6.25 -8.58 13.02
C SER A 35 -6.27 -8.70 14.53
N TYR A 36 -6.50 -7.59 15.24
CA TYR A 36 -6.63 -7.57 16.70
C TYR A 36 -7.79 -8.45 17.20
N LEU A 37 -8.96 -8.34 16.58
CA LEU A 37 -10.12 -9.15 16.97
C LEU A 37 -9.85 -10.65 16.74
N ASN A 38 -9.25 -11.01 15.61
CA ASN A 38 -8.88 -12.40 15.33
C ASN A 38 -7.92 -12.97 16.38
N ASP A 39 -6.92 -12.18 16.78
CA ASP A 39 -5.95 -12.57 17.80
C ASP A 39 -6.64 -12.79 19.18
N LYS A 40 -7.54 -11.89 19.57
CA LYS A 40 -8.23 -11.93 20.87
C LYS A 40 -9.33 -12.98 20.97
N THR A 41 -10.00 -13.30 19.86
CA THR A 41 -11.19 -14.18 19.89
C THR A 41 -10.97 -15.53 19.22
N GLY A 42 -9.82 -15.75 18.56
CA GLY A 42 -9.55 -16.96 17.78
C GLY A 42 -10.34 -17.05 16.47
N ASN A 43 -11.12 -16.02 16.11
CA ASN A 43 -11.84 -15.97 14.85
C ASN A 43 -10.89 -15.78 13.66
N LYS A 44 -11.40 -15.93 12.43
CA LYS A 44 -10.64 -15.77 11.18
C LYS A 44 -11.34 -14.81 10.23
N PHE A 45 -11.80 -13.68 10.75
CA PHE A 45 -12.36 -12.62 9.92
C PHE A 45 -11.33 -12.07 8.95
N LYS A 46 -11.79 -11.66 7.79
CA LYS A 46 -10.97 -11.02 6.76
C LYS A 46 -11.59 -9.69 6.39
N GLN A 47 -10.75 -8.69 6.14
CA GLN A 47 -11.22 -7.44 5.53
C GLN A 47 -11.93 -7.74 4.20
N ASN A 48 -13.02 -7.03 3.93
CA ASN A 48 -13.78 -7.21 2.69
C ASN A 48 -12.97 -6.70 1.48
N ARG A 49 -12.32 -7.64 0.80
CA ARG A 49 -11.42 -7.36 -0.33
C ARG A 49 -12.13 -6.67 -1.50
N ASP A 50 -13.36 -7.07 -1.80
CA ASP A 50 -14.12 -6.47 -2.90
C ASP A 50 -14.51 -5.03 -2.58
N GLN A 51 -14.82 -4.74 -1.32
CA GLN A 51 -15.07 -3.37 -0.89
C GLN A 51 -13.80 -2.53 -0.96
N LEU A 52 -12.67 -3.06 -0.51
CA LEU A 52 -11.39 -2.37 -0.62
C LEU A 52 -11.02 -2.09 -2.08
N LYS A 53 -11.22 -3.06 -2.98
CA LYS A 53 -11.05 -2.85 -4.43
C LYS A 53 -11.95 -1.73 -4.96
N ARG A 54 -13.21 -1.70 -4.53
CA ARG A 54 -14.13 -0.59 -4.89
C ARG A 54 -13.63 0.76 -4.37
N ASP A 55 -13.07 0.81 -3.17
CA ASP A 55 -12.48 2.04 -2.60
C ASP A 55 -11.32 2.54 -3.48
N PHE A 56 -10.45 1.64 -3.97
CA PHE A 56 -9.39 2.00 -4.92
C PHE A 56 -9.96 2.56 -6.23
N MET A 57 -10.98 1.92 -6.78
CA MET A 57 -11.63 2.38 -8.02
C MET A 57 -12.40 3.70 -7.85
N LYS A 58 -12.86 4.02 -6.64
CA LYS A 58 -13.59 5.25 -6.32
C LYS A 58 -12.71 6.45 -6.00
N GLY A 59 -11.38 6.30 -6.06
CA GLY A 59 -10.48 7.44 -5.90
C GLY A 59 -9.34 7.25 -4.89
N LEU A 60 -9.12 6.06 -4.32
CA LEU A 60 -7.86 5.81 -3.60
C LEU A 60 -6.70 5.58 -4.56
N LEU A 61 -6.94 4.98 -5.73
CA LEU A 61 -5.92 4.88 -6.76
C LEU A 61 -5.69 6.24 -7.41
N ARG A 62 -4.43 6.65 -7.55
CA ARG A 62 -4.06 7.89 -8.23
C ARG A 62 -4.66 7.93 -9.65
N PRO A 63 -5.35 9.02 -10.05
CA PRO A 63 -5.85 9.19 -11.40
C PRO A 63 -4.75 8.99 -12.44
N HIS A 64 -5.10 8.40 -13.58
CA HIS A 64 -4.20 8.15 -14.70
C HIS A 64 -3.01 7.21 -14.42
N PHE A 65 -2.95 6.55 -13.25
CA PHE A 65 -1.86 5.62 -12.93
C PHE A 65 -1.72 4.52 -13.99
N ARG A 66 -2.81 3.86 -14.37
CA ARG A 66 -2.83 2.86 -15.46
C ARG A 66 -2.32 3.44 -16.78
N THR A 67 -2.77 4.64 -17.13
CA THR A 67 -2.35 5.32 -18.36
C THR A 67 -0.84 5.60 -18.36
N PHE A 68 -0.31 6.05 -17.23
CA PHE A 68 1.13 6.26 -17.04
C PHE A 68 1.91 4.97 -17.29
N ILE A 69 1.58 3.88 -16.62
CA ILE A 69 2.26 2.59 -16.78
C ILE A 69 2.22 2.11 -18.24
N ASN A 70 1.06 2.19 -18.90
CA ASN A 70 0.90 1.76 -20.28
C ASN A 70 1.71 2.62 -21.25
N LYS A 71 1.74 3.93 -21.06
CA LYS A 71 2.58 4.84 -21.87
C LYS A 71 4.07 4.54 -21.69
N MET A 72 4.51 4.27 -20.47
CA MET A 72 5.90 3.91 -20.21
C MET A 72 6.27 2.58 -20.88
N ARG A 73 5.42 1.57 -20.81
CA ARG A 73 5.63 0.27 -21.48
C ARG A 73 5.66 0.41 -23.00
N SER A 74 4.81 1.25 -23.57
CA SER A 74 4.80 1.52 -25.01
C SER A 74 6.07 2.25 -25.47
N ARG A 75 6.57 3.21 -24.67
CA ARG A 75 7.75 4.01 -25.00
C ARG A 75 9.07 3.28 -24.73
N PHE A 76 9.10 2.44 -23.70
CA PHE A 76 10.29 1.71 -23.24
C PHE A 76 9.94 0.22 -23.12
N PRO A 77 10.14 -0.59 -24.17
CA PRO A 77 9.79 -2.01 -24.16
C PRO A 77 10.51 -2.84 -23.10
N ASN A 78 11.65 -2.34 -22.60
CA ASN A 78 12.48 -2.94 -21.55
C ASN A 78 12.22 -2.35 -20.17
N VAL A 79 11.09 -1.62 -19.97
CA VAL A 79 10.76 -1.06 -18.65
C VAL A 79 10.29 -2.13 -17.69
N GLU A 80 10.82 -2.08 -16.47
CA GLU A 80 10.46 -2.94 -15.35
C GLU A 80 9.91 -2.10 -14.20
N PHE A 81 8.75 -2.48 -13.68
CA PHE A 81 8.13 -1.80 -12.56
C PHE A 81 8.22 -2.65 -11.30
N PHE A 82 8.79 -2.08 -10.26
CA PHE A 82 8.81 -2.64 -8.91
C PHE A 82 8.13 -1.68 -7.95
N VAL A 83 7.67 -2.19 -6.83
CA VAL A 83 7.23 -1.36 -5.71
C VAL A 83 8.34 -1.28 -4.67
N TYR A 84 8.58 -0.07 -4.14
CA TYR A 84 9.49 0.19 -3.04
C TYR A 84 8.87 1.16 -2.05
N THR A 85 8.40 0.62 -0.93
CA THR A 85 7.65 1.36 0.09
C THR A 85 8.28 1.22 1.47
N ALA A 86 8.08 2.19 2.36
CA ALA A 86 8.41 2.09 3.78
C ALA A 86 7.31 1.44 4.62
N SER A 87 6.24 0.99 3.99
CA SER A 87 5.16 0.25 4.65
C SER A 87 5.60 -1.14 5.09
N ASP A 88 4.91 -1.69 6.10
CA ASP A 88 5.11 -3.05 6.59
C ASP A 88 4.96 -4.10 5.48
N ASP A 89 5.73 -5.20 5.59
CA ASP A 89 5.85 -6.22 4.55
C ASP A 89 4.50 -6.90 4.22
N ASP A 90 3.75 -7.28 5.24
CA ASP A 90 2.49 -8.02 5.03
C ASP A 90 1.39 -7.09 4.50
N TRP A 91 1.34 -5.88 5.04
CA TRP A 91 0.45 -4.85 4.52
C TRP A 91 0.78 -4.49 3.07
N ALA A 92 2.05 -4.26 2.73
CA ALA A 92 2.48 -3.96 1.37
C ALA A 92 2.07 -5.07 0.39
N LYS A 93 2.33 -6.34 0.74
CA LYS A 93 1.93 -7.50 -0.08
C LYS A 93 0.42 -7.58 -0.26
N TYR A 94 -0.33 -7.31 0.79
CA TYR A 94 -1.79 -7.34 0.74
C TYR A 94 -2.33 -6.24 -0.17
N ILE A 95 -1.89 -5.00 0.03
CA ILE A 95 -2.42 -3.84 -0.69
C ILE A 95 -2.04 -3.85 -2.18
N ILE A 96 -0.83 -4.30 -2.53
CA ILE A 96 -0.38 -4.36 -3.92
C ILE A 96 -1.26 -5.29 -4.76
N LYS A 97 -1.73 -6.41 -4.20
CA LYS A 97 -2.68 -7.28 -4.90
C LYS A 97 -3.99 -6.55 -5.25
N ILE A 98 -4.46 -5.69 -4.35
CA ILE A 98 -5.66 -4.88 -4.59
C ILE A 98 -5.40 -3.81 -5.65
N VAL A 99 -4.25 -3.11 -5.57
CA VAL A 99 -3.83 -2.13 -6.58
C VAL A 99 -3.73 -2.77 -7.96
N GLU A 100 -3.11 -3.95 -8.07
CA GLU A 100 -3.00 -4.70 -9.32
C GLU A 100 -4.37 -5.06 -9.90
N GLU A 101 -5.30 -5.51 -9.05
CA GLU A 101 -6.66 -5.86 -9.48
C GLU A 101 -7.48 -4.63 -9.87
N ALA A 102 -7.40 -3.55 -9.11
CA ALA A 102 -8.13 -2.31 -9.38
C ALA A 102 -7.61 -1.59 -10.63
N SER A 103 -6.29 -1.62 -10.88
CA SER A 103 -5.66 -0.95 -12.01
C SER A 103 -5.53 -1.83 -13.26
N SER A 104 -5.67 -3.15 -13.14
CA SER A 104 -5.32 -4.15 -14.19
C SER A 104 -3.83 -4.04 -14.62
N ILE A 105 -2.96 -3.63 -13.71
CA ILE A 105 -1.51 -3.56 -13.89
C ILE A 105 -0.88 -4.72 -13.13
N ARG A 106 0.30 -5.17 -13.56
CA ARG A 106 1.14 -6.12 -12.83
C ARG A 106 2.52 -5.52 -12.61
N PHE A 107 2.99 -5.61 -11.38
CA PHE A 107 4.37 -5.31 -11.00
C PHE A 107 5.25 -6.55 -11.06
N ASN A 108 6.54 -6.36 -10.94
CA ASN A 108 7.44 -7.48 -10.62
C ASN A 108 7.05 -8.10 -9.28
N LYS A 109 7.23 -9.43 -9.18
CA LYS A 109 6.79 -10.19 -7.99
C LYS A 109 7.51 -9.78 -6.70
N ARG A 110 8.76 -9.29 -6.80
CA ARG A 110 9.50 -8.77 -5.64
C ARG A 110 9.00 -7.39 -5.28
N ILE A 111 8.46 -7.28 -4.09
CA ILE A 111 8.08 -6.03 -3.45
C ILE A 111 9.20 -5.68 -2.47
N PHE A 112 9.74 -4.48 -2.57
CA PHE A 112 10.66 -3.93 -1.60
C PHE A 112 9.83 -3.13 -0.59
N SER A 113 9.96 -3.47 0.69
CA SER A 113 9.14 -2.96 1.78
C SER A 113 10.03 -2.41 2.90
N ARG A 114 9.47 -2.17 4.06
CA ARG A 114 10.20 -1.59 5.21
C ARG A 114 11.49 -2.35 5.56
N SER A 115 11.49 -3.67 5.47
CA SER A 115 12.67 -4.50 5.71
C SER A 115 13.82 -4.26 4.72
N ASP A 116 13.51 -3.73 3.54
CA ASP A 116 14.51 -3.34 2.54
C ASP A 116 15.02 -1.90 2.72
N CYS A 117 14.34 -1.08 3.53
CA CYS A 117 14.77 0.27 3.87
C CYS A 117 15.94 0.27 4.88
N ILE A 118 16.48 1.45 5.15
CA ILE A 118 17.50 1.68 6.16
C ILE A 118 16.88 2.57 7.22
N PHE A 119 16.90 2.14 8.49
CA PHE A 119 16.41 2.97 9.57
C PHE A 119 17.45 4.04 9.92
N ASP A 120 17.07 5.31 9.75
CA ASP A 120 17.88 6.44 10.19
C ASP A 120 17.51 6.81 11.63
N SER A 121 18.36 6.42 12.57
CA SER A 121 18.14 6.67 14.00
C SER A 121 18.19 8.16 14.37
N LYS A 122 18.84 9.01 13.56
CA LYS A 122 18.90 10.46 13.81
C LYS A 122 17.59 11.14 13.46
N GLN A 123 16.93 10.70 12.39
CA GLN A 123 15.67 11.26 11.94
C GLN A 123 14.45 10.47 12.43
N GLY A 124 14.65 9.26 12.98
CA GLY A 124 13.58 8.37 13.43
C GLY A 124 12.70 7.83 12.30
N ASN A 125 13.19 7.79 11.07
CA ASN A 125 12.45 7.38 9.90
C ASN A 125 13.18 6.30 9.08
N PHE A 126 12.48 5.73 8.10
CA PHE A 126 13.03 4.78 7.15
C PHE A 126 13.42 5.48 5.85
N MET A 127 14.72 5.44 5.52
CA MET A 127 15.28 5.93 4.28
C MET A 127 15.35 4.82 3.24
N LYS A 128 15.12 5.16 1.99
CA LYS A 128 15.27 4.26 0.85
C LYS A 128 16.69 4.37 0.28
N SER A 129 17.20 3.26 -0.26
CA SER A 129 18.48 3.25 -0.97
C SER A 129 18.39 2.35 -2.20
N ILE A 130 18.61 2.92 -3.38
CA ILE A 130 18.63 2.20 -4.64
C ILE A 130 19.88 1.33 -4.70
N ASN A 131 21.01 1.83 -4.21
CA ASN A 131 22.28 1.07 -4.20
C ASN A 131 22.16 -0.21 -3.37
N LYS A 132 21.42 -0.19 -2.25
CA LYS A 132 21.12 -1.39 -1.45
C LYS A 132 20.32 -2.42 -2.25
N LEU A 133 19.45 -1.98 -3.17
CA LEU A 133 18.60 -2.87 -3.97
C LEU A 133 19.28 -3.43 -5.22
N LYS A 134 20.34 -2.79 -5.73
CA LYS A 134 20.99 -3.20 -6.98
C LYS A 134 21.36 -4.70 -7.05
N PRO A 135 21.92 -5.33 -6.02
CA PRO A 135 22.24 -6.76 -6.06
C PRO A 135 21.00 -7.64 -6.29
N GLU A 136 19.89 -7.32 -5.63
CA GLU A 136 18.66 -8.07 -5.77
C GLU A 136 17.98 -7.80 -7.13
N LEU A 137 17.97 -6.55 -7.60
CA LEU A 137 17.49 -6.20 -8.94
C LEU A 137 18.29 -6.94 -10.02
N PHE A 138 19.61 -7.00 -9.88
CA PHE A 138 20.45 -7.78 -10.78
C PHE A 138 20.09 -9.26 -10.72
N ARG A 139 19.97 -9.87 -9.54
CA ARG A 139 19.59 -11.28 -9.38
C ARG A 139 18.29 -11.59 -10.11
N ILE A 140 17.28 -10.70 -10.02
CA ILE A 140 15.96 -10.88 -10.65
C ILE A 140 16.04 -10.73 -12.17
N LEU A 141 16.80 -9.75 -12.68
CA LEU A 141 16.75 -9.34 -14.07
C LEU A 141 17.83 -9.96 -14.95
N LYS A 142 18.93 -10.49 -14.35
CA LYS A 142 20.08 -11.02 -15.10
C LYS A 142 19.73 -12.02 -16.18
N SER A 143 18.84 -12.97 -15.90
CA SER A 143 18.47 -14.01 -16.88
C SER A 143 17.61 -13.44 -18.02
N LYS A 144 16.65 -12.57 -17.70
CA LYS A 144 15.74 -11.95 -18.66
C LYS A 144 16.49 -11.05 -19.67
N TYR A 145 17.43 -10.28 -19.17
CA TYR A 145 18.17 -9.29 -19.98
C TYR A 145 19.60 -9.75 -20.35
N LYS A 146 20.00 -10.96 -19.91
CA LYS A 146 21.35 -11.50 -20.13
C LYS A 146 22.43 -10.54 -19.63
N LEU A 147 22.22 -9.95 -18.44
CA LEU A 147 23.15 -8.97 -17.87
C LEU A 147 24.45 -9.65 -17.45
N PRO A 148 25.63 -9.17 -17.87
CA PRO A 148 26.91 -9.80 -17.52
C PRO A 148 27.32 -9.54 -16.07
N ASN A 149 27.00 -8.37 -15.53
CA ASN A 149 27.31 -7.97 -14.14
C ASN A 149 26.32 -6.93 -13.61
N ILE A 150 26.49 -6.54 -12.35
CA ILE A 150 25.62 -5.58 -11.65
C ILE A 150 25.69 -4.16 -12.23
N ASP A 151 26.78 -3.80 -12.89
CA ASP A 151 26.97 -2.45 -13.43
C ASP A 151 25.99 -2.12 -14.55
N HIS A 152 25.33 -3.13 -15.11
CA HIS A 152 24.24 -2.94 -16.07
C HIS A 152 22.90 -2.53 -15.42
N ILE A 153 22.81 -2.48 -14.06
CA ILE A 153 21.70 -1.90 -13.32
C ILE A 153 21.94 -0.40 -13.10
N GLN A 154 21.92 0.38 -14.18
CA GLN A 154 22.21 1.83 -14.15
C GLN A 154 20.96 2.68 -14.34
N ASN A 155 20.04 2.25 -15.19
CA ASN A 155 18.85 3.00 -15.54
C ASN A 155 17.74 2.73 -14.51
N VAL A 156 17.91 3.26 -13.30
CA VAL A 156 16.96 3.10 -12.18
C VAL A 156 16.47 4.48 -11.77
N THR A 157 15.16 4.62 -11.55
CA THR A 157 14.56 5.79 -10.92
C THR A 157 13.54 5.37 -9.87
N LEU A 158 13.47 6.12 -8.77
CA LEU A 158 12.42 6.04 -7.78
C LEU A 158 11.42 7.16 -8.03
N ILE A 159 10.14 6.82 -8.15
CA ILE A 159 9.05 7.80 -8.12
C ILE A 159 8.45 7.78 -6.71
N ASP A 160 8.52 8.92 -6.03
CA ASP A 160 8.09 9.09 -4.65
C ASP A 160 7.57 10.52 -4.43
N ASN A 161 6.66 10.71 -3.50
CA ASN A 161 6.17 12.05 -3.14
C ASN A 161 7.06 12.75 -2.10
N ASN A 162 7.96 12.02 -1.44
CA ASN A 162 8.85 12.52 -0.38
C ASN A 162 10.32 12.45 -0.79
N TYR A 163 11.15 13.20 -0.07
CA TYR A 163 12.62 13.10 -0.15
C TYR A 163 13.09 11.97 0.78
N VAL A 164 13.17 10.76 0.24
CA VAL A 164 13.44 9.53 1.02
C VAL A 164 14.74 8.83 0.66
N LEU A 165 15.47 9.35 -0.34
CA LEU A 165 16.80 8.84 -0.72
C LEU A 165 17.89 9.62 0.00
N TYR A 166 19.03 8.98 0.24
CA TYR A 166 20.23 9.66 0.70
C TYR A 166 20.74 10.66 -0.35
N ASP A 167 21.46 11.70 0.09
CA ASP A 167 21.91 12.80 -0.76
C ASP A 167 22.69 12.35 -2.00
N ASN A 168 23.55 11.33 -1.85
CA ASN A 168 24.31 10.76 -2.95
C ASN A 168 23.46 10.00 -3.98
N GLU A 169 22.22 9.66 -3.66
CA GLU A 169 21.25 8.99 -4.55
C GLU A 169 20.09 9.92 -4.96
N SER A 170 20.06 11.15 -4.48
CA SER A 170 18.95 12.10 -4.71
C SER A 170 18.64 12.34 -6.19
N HIS A 171 19.66 12.27 -7.06
CA HIS A 171 19.54 12.40 -8.51
C HIS A 171 18.72 11.26 -9.16
N LEU A 172 18.50 10.14 -8.46
CA LEU A 172 17.69 9.02 -8.91
C LEU A 172 16.20 9.16 -8.51
N LEU A 173 15.86 10.22 -7.78
CA LEU A 173 14.49 10.50 -7.35
C LEU A 173 13.75 11.33 -8.40
N SER A 174 12.64 10.80 -8.86
CA SER A 174 11.62 11.53 -9.61
C SER A 174 10.48 11.89 -8.67
N LYS A 175 10.56 13.08 -8.06
CA LYS A 175 9.56 13.53 -7.10
C LYS A 175 8.23 13.81 -7.79
N CYS A 176 7.15 13.25 -7.26
CA CYS A 176 5.79 13.54 -7.70
C CYS A 176 5.01 14.32 -6.61
N PRO A 177 3.95 15.06 -6.97
CA PRO A 177 3.06 15.66 -5.98
C PRO A 177 2.40 14.60 -5.11
N SER A 178 2.21 14.89 -3.81
CA SER A 178 1.45 14.01 -2.92
C SER A 178 0.02 13.85 -3.39
N TYR A 179 -0.47 12.61 -3.39
CA TYR A 179 -1.87 12.29 -3.66
C TYR A 179 -2.57 11.98 -2.34
N THR A 180 -3.43 12.89 -1.90
CA THR A 180 -4.04 12.86 -0.56
C THR A 180 -5.51 12.45 -0.52
N SER A 181 -6.05 11.95 -1.64
CA SER A 181 -7.43 11.43 -1.66
C SER A 181 -7.64 10.38 -0.59
N THR A 182 -8.77 10.42 0.10
CA THR A 182 -9.13 9.48 1.16
C THR A 182 -10.56 9.00 0.99
N ILE A 183 -10.82 7.75 1.36
CA ILE A 183 -12.16 7.17 1.44
C ILE A 183 -12.40 6.75 2.89
N ARG A 184 -13.42 7.31 3.50
CA ARG A 184 -13.83 6.93 4.86
C ARG A 184 -14.31 5.48 4.89
N VAL A 185 -13.95 4.78 5.93
CA VAL A 185 -14.28 3.37 6.15
C VAL A 185 -15.03 3.25 7.48
N ASP A 186 -16.07 2.45 7.47
CA ASP A 186 -16.67 1.94 8.69
C ASP A 186 -15.88 0.72 9.15
N MET A 187 -15.18 0.82 10.29
CA MET A 187 -14.32 -0.26 10.82
C MET A 187 -15.09 -1.56 11.08
N LEU A 188 -16.40 -1.46 11.33
CA LEU A 188 -17.26 -2.61 11.63
C LEU A 188 -17.85 -3.28 10.37
N ARG A 189 -17.65 -2.69 9.18
CA ARG A 189 -18.31 -3.13 7.93
C ARG A 189 -18.05 -4.59 7.55
N SER A 190 -16.94 -5.15 8.03
CA SER A 190 -16.51 -6.53 7.71
C SER A 190 -16.93 -7.55 8.77
N LEU A 191 -17.62 -7.12 9.83
CA LEU A 191 -18.03 -7.96 10.96
C LEU A 191 -19.53 -8.29 10.93
N PRO A 192 -19.94 -9.53 11.28
CA PRO A 192 -21.33 -9.85 11.52
C PRO A 192 -21.89 -9.08 12.72
N ILE A 193 -23.16 -8.68 12.66
CA ILE A 193 -23.83 -7.94 13.74
C ILE A 193 -23.79 -8.72 15.04
N SER A 194 -24.15 -10.00 15.01
CA SER A 194 -24.13 -10.88 16.20
C SER A 194 -22.74 -10.98 16.85
N PHE A 195 -21.66 -10.90 16.07
CA PHE A 195 -20.32 -10.85 16.64
C PHE A 195 -20.05 -9.52 17.33
N ILE A 196 -20.50 -8.40 16.75
CA ILE A 196 -20.35 -7.06 17.33
C ILE A 196 -21.05 -7.00 18.68
N GLU A 197 -22.30 -7.45 18.77
CA GLU A 197 -23.11 -7.47 19.98
C GLU A 197 -22.45 -8.31 21.10
N ASN A 198 -21.98 -9.51 20.77
CA ASN A 198 -21.33 -10.40 21.73
C ASN A 198 -19.92 -9.96 22.17
N ASN A 199 -19.29 -9.00 21.47
CA ASN A 199 -17.93 -8.55 21.75
C ASN A 199 -17.82 -7.02 21.90
N ILE A 200 -18.92 -6.37 22.29
CA ILE A 200 -19.02 -4.91 22.39
C ILE A 200 -17.94 -4.30 23.29
N GLU A 201 -17.64 -4.95 24.43
CA GLU A 201 -16.60 -4.49 25.36
C GLU A 201 -15.21 -4.54 24.74
N LEU A 202 -14.86 -5.66 24.10
CA LEU A 202 -13.57 -5.82 23.42
C LEU A 202 -13.38 -4.80 22.30
N ILE A 203 -14.42 -4.56 21.51
CA ILE A 203 -14.45 -3.57 20.43
C ILE A 203 -14.27 -2.17 21.01
N SER A 204 -15.00 -1.84 22.06
CA SER A 204 -14.92 -0.54 22.74
C SER A 204 -13.52 -0.28 23.31
N MET A 205 -12.91 -1.28 23.93
CA MET A 205 -11.54 -1.19 24.46
C MET A 205 -10.51 -0.89 23.36
N TYR A 206 -10.62 -1.54 22.20
CA TYR A 206 -9.72 -1.26 21.05
C TYR A 206 -9.84 0.19 20.60
N ILE A 207 -11.05 0.65 20.43
CA ILE A 207 -11.32 1.99 19.92
C ILE A 207 -10.89 3.07 20.92
N LEU A 208 -11.15 2.86 22.21
CA LEU A 208 -10.64 3.72 23.28
C LEU A 208 -9.12 3.84 23.22
N LYS A 209 -8.45 2.71 23.04
CA LYS A 209 -6.98 2.67 23.04
C LYS A 209 -6.34 3.33 21.80
N TYR A 210 -6.92 3.15 20.62
CA TYR A 210 -6.29 3.51 19.36
C TYR A 210 -6.97 4.65 18.59
N HIS A 211 -8.20 5.03 18.97
CA HIS A 211 -9.03 5.98 18.25
C HIS A 211 -9.80 6.95 19.17
N GLU A 212 -9.22 7.36 20.30
CA GLU A 212 -9.85 8.17 21.36
C GLU A 212 -10.76 9.33 20.89
N LYS A 213 -10.44 9.95 19.75
CA LYS A 213 -11.20 11.09 19.22
C LYS A 213 -12.53 10.72 18.56
N ASN A 214 -12.84 9.44 18.36
CA ASN A 214 -14.00 9.00 17.56
C ASN A 214 -15.05 8.18 18.33
N ILE A 215 -14.93 8.08 19.66
CA ILE A 215 -15.79 7.22 20.49
C ILE A 215 -17.27 7.56 20.37
N HIS A 216 -17.66 8.82 20.47
CA HIS A 216 -19.08 9.21 20.39
C HIS A 216 -19.72 8.86 19.04
N SER A 217 -18.98 9.02 17.94
CA SER A 217 -19.51 8.66 16.63
C SER A 217 -19.64 7.15 16.44
N LEU A 218 -18.85 6.35 17.17
CA LEU A 218 -18.91 4.89 17.07
C LEU A 218 -20.02 4.32 17.96
N TYR A 219 -20.19 4.77 19.19
CA TYR A 219 -21.32 4.38 20.02
C TYR A 219 -22.63 4.69 19.31
N LYS A 220 -22.73 5.86 18.68
CA LYS A 220 -23.89 6.20 17.84
C LYS A 220 -24.09 5.21 16.69
N LYS A 221 -23.03 4.83 15.96
CA LYS A 221 -23.12 3.88 14.85
C LYS A 221 -23.48 2.45 15.28
N ILE A 222 -22.97 2.00 16.43
CA ILE A 222 -23.33 0.70 17.03
C ILE A 222 -24.78 0.72 17.44
N TYR A 223 -25.21 1.78 18.10
CA TYR A 223 -26.59 1.99 18.52
C TYR A 223 -27.55 2.08 17.33
N ASP A 224 -27.21 2.87 16.30
CA ASP A 224 -27.99 2.98 15.08
C ASP A 224 -28.11 1.64 14.33
N LYS A 225 -27.04 0.81 14.33
CA LYS A 225 -27.08 -0.54 13.72
C LYS A 225 -27.96 -1.51 14.51
N SER A 226 -27.92 -1.49 15.84
CA SER A 226 -28.77 -2.36 16.68
C SER A 226 -30.25 -2.01 16.51
N ILE A 227 -30.61 -0.73 16.50
CA ILE A 227 -31.99 -0.28 16.25
C ILE A 227 -32.50 -0.71 14.85
N TYR A 228 -31.67 -0.62 13.81
CA TYR A 228 -32.06 -1.08 12.47
C TYR A 228 -32.29 -2.59 12.41
N HIS A 229 -31.55 -3.37 13.20
CA HIS A 229 -31.75 -4.82 13.29
C HIS A 229 -33.09 -5.15 13.94
N ASP A 230 -33.44 -4.48 15.04
CA ASP A 230 -34.70 -4.70 15.77
C ASP A 230 -35.91 -4.32 14.91
N ILE A 231 -35.83 -3.24 14.13
CA ILE A 231 -36.89 -2.79 13.19
C ILE A 231 -37.11 -3.77 12.02
N LEU A 232 -36.08 -4.49 11.59
CA LEU A 232 -36.16 -5.43 10.46
C LEU A 232 -36.61 -6.84 10.87
N HIS A 233 -36.59 -7.16 12.16
CA HIS A 233 -36.98 -8.48 12.70
C HIS A 233 -38.33 -8.48 13.43
N ASP A 234 -38.91 -7.32 13.69
CA ASP A 234 -40.25 -7.17 14.31
C ASP A 234 -41.41 -7.03 13.29
N ASN A 235 -41.16 -7.34 12.01
CA ASN A 235 -42.16 -7.45 10.92
C ASN A 235 -42.08 -8.90 10.33
#